data_12c23c7b4d1f596f9f10ec16942496b4
#
_entry.id   12c23c7b4d1f596f9f10ec16942496b4
#
_cell.length_a   1.000
_cell.length_b   1.000
_cell.length_c   1.000
_cell.angle_alpha   90.00
_cell.angle_beta   90.00
_cell.angle_gamma   90.00
#
_symmetry.space_group_name_H-M   'P 1'
#
loop_
_entity.id
_entity.type
_entity.pdbx_description
1 polymer ?
#
loop_
_entity_poly.entity_id
_entity_poly.type
_entity_poly.pdbx_seq_one_letter_code
_entity_poly.pdbx_strand_id
1 'polypeptide(L)'
;MPDQFEHYITQNIKAFYKRRLLTPILYLIFLLVLWFVLSLSAPLFPDTLDAPDTLESTYRRHEEYISATLSDLKFTGYTQSFLGHISGYYYYTMRNDECIIVLLSPNTSEQGLPEIPQVSVRAKILHGSENFDELLNHLASDLNWTENGIHNKVSQYVLSEPDYNLLGNTLLYVVFFATGGYALICIVFFILYICFPILSPACQDLALFGNPKKLLEQAEDELATLPQLATEDMFITEHFFIETSVYGNAIVPIDEIIWIYKYSTLHKFFWYHFSISYTLHISA
;
A
#
# COMPACT_ATOMS: atom_id res chain seq x y z
N MET A 1 37.62 -23.55 23.80
CA MET A 1 36.86 -23.35 22.59
C MET A 1 35.46 -24.00 22.57
N PRO A 2 35.01 -24.76 23.61
CA PRO A 2 33.64 -25.29 23.60
C PRO A 2 32.53 -24.23 23.70
N ASP A 3 32.76 -23.10 24.41
CA ASP A 3 31.74 -22.10 24.68
C ASP A 3 31.27 -21.29 23.43
N GLN A 4 31.93 -21.44 22.30
CA GLN A 4 31.65 -20.65 21.09
C GLN A 4 30.45 -21.22 20.30
N PHE A 5 30.11 -22.49 20.49
CA PHE A 5 29.00 -23.14 19.77
C PHE A 5 27.82 -23.46 20.69
N GLU A 6 27.87 -23.08 21.94
CA GLU A 6 26.76 -23.29 22.86
C GLU A 6 25.55 -22.45 22.40
N HIS A 7 24.44 -23.12 22.12
CA HIS A 7 23.21 -22.52 21.56
C HIS A 7 23.42 -21.76 20.23
N TYR A 8 24.40 -22.16 19.43
CA TYR A 8 24.77 -21.49 18.18
C TYR A 8 23.61 -21.42 17.17
N ILE A 9 22.88 -22.51 16.98
CA ILE A 9 21.73 -22.58 16.05
C ILE A 9 20.65 -21.60 16.48
N THR A 10 20.29 -21.64 17.75
CA THR A 10 19.29 -20.74 18.35
C THR A 10 19.69 -19.28 18.23
N GLN A 11 20.96 -18.96 18.48
CA GLN A 11 21.49 -17.59 18.34
C GLN A 11 21.47 -17.13 16.88
N ASN A 12 21.81 -18.03 15.95
CA ASN A 12 21.78 -17.73 14.52
C ASN A 12 20.36 -17.48 14.02
N ILE A 13 19.38 -18.28 14.42
CA ILE A 13 17.96 -18.06 14.13
C ILE A 13 17.52 -16.66 14.62
N LYS A 14 17.87 -16.31 15.86
CA LYS A 14 17.56 -14.97 16.40
C LYS A 14 18.22 -13.85 15.59
N ALA A 15 19.50 -14.00 15.25
CA ALA A 15 20.25 -13.03 14.46
C ALA A 15 19.65 -12.86 13.04
N PHE A 16 19.27 -13.97 12.42
CA PHE A 16 18.61 -13.99 11.12
C PHE A 16 17.30 -13.18 11.13
N TYR A 17 16.40 -13.44 12.08
CA TYR A 17 15.12 -12.70 12.14
C TYR A 17 15.29 -11.26 12.62
N LYS A 18 16.28 -10.94 13.48
CA LYS A 18 16.63 -9.55 13.80
C LYS A 18 17.05 -8.76 12.55
N ARG A 19 17.83 -9.36 11.67
CA ARG A 19 18.26 -8.74 10.42
C ARG A 19 17.10 -8.56 9.45
N ARG A 20 16.22 -9.56 9.32
CA ARG A 20 15.02 -9.50 8.49
C ARG A 20 13.97 -8.51 9.00
N LEU A 21 13.91 -8.27 10.30
CA LEU A 21 12.98 -7.31 10.91
C LEU A 21 13.16 -5.88 10.38
N LEU A 22 14.38 -5.54 9.96
CA LEU A 22 14.67 -4.21 9.43
C LEU A 22 13.86 -3.88 8.17
N THR A 23 13.65 -4.85 7.29
CA THR A 23 12.94 -4.64 6.01
C THR A 23 11.48 -4.17 6.18
N PRO A 24 10.62 -4.87 6.94
CA PRO A 24 9.24 -4.40 7.13
C PRO A 24 9.15 -3.12 7.96
N ILE A 25 10.11 -2.85 8.86
CA ILE A 25 10.16 -1.58 9.59
C ILE A 25 10.46 -0.42 8.63
N LEU A 26 11.48 -0.54 7.78
CA LEU A 26 11.80 0.48 6.78
C LEU A 26 10.65 0.69 5.80
N TYR A 27 9.96 -0.40 5.43
CA TYR A 27 8.77 -0.32 4.58
C TYR A 27 7.62 0.46 5.24
N LEU A 28 7.34 0.24 6.54
CA LEU A 28 6.33 1.02 7.26
C LEU A 28 6.71 2.49 7.39
N ILE A 29 7.99 2.79 7.62
CA ILE A 29 8.48 4.18 7.62
C ILE A 29 8.25 4.81 6.24
N PHE A 30 8.57 4.09 5.16
CA PHE A 30 8.31 4.55 3.80
C PHE A 30 6.81 4.81 3.55
N LEU A 31 5.92 3.91 3.97
CA LEU A 31 4.48 4.13 3.86
C LEU A 31 4.03 5.36 4.67
N LEU A 32 4.58 5.56 5.86
CA LEU A 32 4.28 6.73 6.67
C LEU A 32 4.72 8.03 5.99
N VAL A 33 5.89 8.07 5.41
CA VAL A 33 6.35 9.22 4.61
C VAL A 33 5.43 9.44 3.42
N LEU A 34 5.05 8.37 2.71
CA LEU A 34 4.14 8.44 1.57
C LEU A 34 2.76 8.98 1.97
N TRP A 35 2.26 8.59 3.15
CA TRP A 35 1.01 9.10 3.72
C TRP A 35 1.00 10.63 3.84
N PHE A 36 2.09 11.21 4.35
CA PHE A 36 2.21 12.66 4.49
C PHE A 36 2.47 13.36 3.16
N VAL A 37 3.35 12.82 2.32
CA VAL A 37 3.69 13.43 1.02
C VAL A 37 2.50 13.48 0.07
N LEU A 38 1.69 12.42 0.02
CA LEU A 38 0.50 12.36 -0.83
C LEU A 38 -0.76 12.91 -0.15
N SER A 39 -0.66 13.48 1.05
CA SER A 39 -1.80 14.00 1.81
C SER A 39 -2.99 13.03 1.86
N LEU A 40 -2.70 11.73 2.04
CA LEU A 40 -3.71 10.67 2.01
C LEU A 40 -4.77 10.80 3.11
N SER A 41 -4.56 11.66 4.09
CA SER A 41 -5.57 11.99 5.11
C SER A 41 -6.71 12.86 4.58
N ALA A 42 -6.45 13.72 3.59
CA ALA A 42 -7.42 14.72 3.13
C ALA A 42 -8.74 14.11 2.58
N PRO A 43 -8.72 13.09 1.71
CA PRO A 43 -9.96 12.45 1.28
C PRO A 43 -10.68 11.66 2.40
N LEU A 44 -9.96 11.17 3.42
CA LEU A 44 -10.58 10.44 4.55
C LEU A 44 -11.26 11.37 5.54
N PHE A 45 -10.69 12.56 5.75
CA PHE A 45 -11.16 13.58 6.67
C PHE A 45 -11.32 14.91 5.92
N PRO A 46 -12.36 15.04 5.05
CA PRO A 46 -12.59 16.25 4.28
C PRO A 46 -12.93 17.42 5.21
N ASP A 47 -12.40 18.59 4.89
CA ASP A 47 -12.70 19.81 5.61
C ASP A 47 -14.13 20.28 5.31
N THR A 48 -14.76 20.98 6.26
CA THR A 48 -16.10 21.54 6.04
C THR A 48 -16.00 22.90 5.36
N LEU A 49 -16.80 23.06 4.30
CA LEU A 49 -16.89 24.36 3.63
C LEU A 49 -17.91 25.23 4.37
N ASP A 50 -17.46 26.02 5.34
CA ASP A 50 -18.30 26.91 6.12
C ASP A 50 -18.37 28.32 5.50
N ALA A 51 -19.43 29.06 5.77
CA ALA A 51 -19.46 30.48 5.47
C ALA A 51 -18.55 31.22 6.49
N PRO A 52 -17.68 32.16 6.09
CA PRO A 52 -17.64 32.90 4.82
C PRO A 52 -16.64 32.36 3.76
N ASP A 53 -16.13 31.14 3.88
CA ASP A 53 -15.10 30.61 2.99
C ASP A 53 -15.59 30.52 1.53
N THR A 54 -14.73 30.96 0.61
CA THR A 54 -14.91 30.80 -0.84
C THR A 54 -14.14 29.59 -1.34
N LEU A 55 -14.51 29.03 -2.50
CA LEU A 55 -13.78 27.91 -3.10
C LEU A 55 -12.32 28.26 -3.37
N GLU A 56 -12.06 29.50 -3.82
CA GLU A 56 -10.71 29.99 -4.07
C GLU A 56 -9.87 30.02 -2.79
N SER A 57 -10.42 30.54 -1.68
CA SER A 57 -9.69 30.62 -0.41
C SER A 57 -9.35 29.25 0.15
N THR A 58 -10.27 28.29 0.03
CA THR A 58 -10.11 26.91 0.48
C THR A 58 -9.07 26.19 -0.38
N TYR A 59 -9.15 26.31 -1.70
CA TYR A 59 -8.16 25.73 -2.62
C TYR A 59 -6.74 26.29 -2.39
N ARG A 60 -6.60 27.59 -2.16
CA ARG A 60 -5.29 28.22 -1.86
C ARG A 60 -4.68 27.75 -0.55
N ARG A 61 -5.49 27.27 0.42
CA ARG A 61 -5.02 26.64 1.65
C ARG A 61 -4.61 25.18 1.46
N HIS A 62 -4.68 24.64 0.22
CA HIS A 62 -4.46 23.24 -0.11
C HIS A 62 -5.50 22.27 0.50
N GLU A 63 -6.68 22.76 0.80
CA GLU A 63 -7.83 22.00 1.30
C GLU A 63 -8.72 21.61 0.10
N GLU A 64 -8.23 20.70 -0.74
CA GLU A 64 -8.93 20.35 -1.99
C GLU A 64 -10.15 19.43 -1.75
N TYR A 65 -10.14 18.67 -0.66
CA TYR A 65 -11.21 17.71 -0.33
C TYR A 65 -12.11 18.28 0.74
N ILE A 66 -13.37 18.51 0.38
CA ILE A 66 -14.32 19.18 1.25
C ILE A 66 -15.63 18.40 1.38
N SER A 67 -16.32 18.67 2.49
CA SER A 67 -17.72 18.33 2.71
C SER A 67 -18.52 19.63 2.73
N ALA A 68 -19.51 19.72 1.86
CA ALA A 68 -20.34 20.93 1.74
C ALA A 68 -21.82 20.57 1.72
N THR A 69 -22.63 21.40 2.38
CA THR A 69 -24.09 21.39 2.20
C THR A 69 -24.46 22.54 1.28
N LEU A 70 -25.03 22.18 0.14
CA LEU A 70 -25.41 23.12 -0.92
C LEU A 70 -26.92 23.17 -0.99
N SER A 71 -27.47 24.37 -1.30
CA SER A 71 -28.90 24.60 -1.46
C SER A 71 -29.21 25.20 -2.82
N ASP A 72 -30.43 25.03 -3.26
CA ASP A 72 -30.98 25.63 -4.50
C ASP A 72 -30.15 25.34 -5.75
N LEU A 73 -29.74 24.06 -5.93
CA LEU A 73 -28.98 23.64 -7.09
C LEU A 73 -29.93 23.53 -8.30
N LYS A 74 -29.51 24.11 -9.42
CA LYS A 74 -30.23 24.03 -10.69
C LYS A 74 -29.39 23.36 -11.74
N PHE A 75 -30.02 22.46 -12.48
CA PHE A 75 -29.36 21.70 -13.54
C PHE A 75 -29.01 22.64 -14.72
N THR A 76 -27.78 22.54 -15.19
CA THR A 76 -27.29 23.37 -16.32
C THR A 76 -27.72 22.81 -17.68
N GLY A 77 -28.20 21.58 -17.77
CA GLY A 77 -28.45 20.86 -19.03
C GLY A 77 -27.23 20.07 -19.54
N TYR A 78 -26.08 20.20 -18.90
CA TYR A 78 -24.83 19.58 -19.33
C TYR A 78 -24.44 18.40 -18.43
N THR A 79 -23.87 17.37 -19.07
CA THR A 79 -23.40 16.16 -18.38
C THR A 79 -21.95 15.90 -18.70
N GLN A 80 -21.24 15.26 -17.78
CA GLN A 80 -19.92 14.70 -18.02
C GLN A 80 -20.05 13.22 -18.33
N SER A 81 -19.33 12.76 -19.36
CA SER A 81 -19.25 11.34 -19.67
C SER A 81 -17.81 10.83 -19.60
N PHE A 82 -17.64 9.60 -19.10
CA PHE A 82 -16.36 8.90 -19.07
C PHE A 82 -16.56 7.51 -19.66
N LEU A 83 -15.75 7.13 -20.65
CA LEU A 83 -15.85 5.85 -21.37
C LEU A 83 -17.27 5.52 -21.88
N GLY A 84 -18.02 6.54 -22.34
CA GLY A 84 -19.37 6.37 -22.86
C GLY A 84 -20.49 6.26 -21.80
N HIS A 85 -20.15 6.37 -20.54
CA HIS A 85 -21.12 6.39 -19.43
C HIS A 85 -21.17 7.80 -18.81
N ILE A 86 -22.37 8.26 -18.43
CA ILE A 86 -22.51 9.51 -17.71
C ILE A 86 -21.86 9.37 -16.33
N SER A 87 -20.84 10.16 -16.07
CA SER A 87 -20.11 10.21 -14.80
C SER A 87 -20.65 11.29 -13.86
N GLY A 88 -21.31 12.31 -14.38
CA GLY A 88 -21.88 13.35 -13.57
C GLY A 88 -22.75 14.34 -14.33
N TYR A 89 -23.50 15.13 -13.58
CA TYR A 89 -24.41 16.17 -14.02
C TYR A 89 -23.98 17.52 -13.47
N TYR A 90 -23.86 18.52 -14.32
CA TYR A 90 -23.45 19.87 -13.92
C TYR A 90 -24.62 20.67 -13.38
N TYR A 91 -24.49 21.15 -12.15
CA TYR A 91 -25.42 22.05 -11.48
C TYR A 91 -24.75 23.37 -11.19
N TYR A 92 -25.53 24.41 -10.98
CA TYR A 92 -25.06 25.68 -10.45
C TYR A 92 -25.86 26.04 -9.21
N THR A 93 -25.22 26.76 -8.30
CA THR A 93 -25.83 27.37 -7.13
C THR A 93 -25.17 28.70 -6.81
N MET A 94 -25.87 29.57 -6.09
CA MET A 94 -25.33 30.82 -5.60
C MET A 94 -24.85 30.67 -4.15
N ARG A 95 -23.61 31.05 -3.90
CA ARG A 95 -23.05 31.06 -2.55
C ARG A 95 -22.21 32.34 -2.38
N ASN A 96 -22.45 33.11 -1.33
CA ASN A 96 -21.71 34.37 -1.04
C ASN A 96 -21.60 35.32 -2.26
N ASP A 97 -22.70 35.51 -3.00
CA ASP A 97 -22.78 36.28 -4.21
C ASP A 97 -21.95 35.78 -5.41
N GLU A 98 -21.36 34.60 -5.30
CA GLU A 98 -20.63 33.92 -6.37
C GLU A 98 -21.45 32.75 -6.90
N CYS A 99 -21.49 32.57 -8.22
CA CYS A 99 -22.08 31.39 -8.84
C CYS A 99 -21.05 30.24 -8.85
N ILE A 100 -21.41 29.14 -8.27
CA ILE A 100 -20.55 27.95 -8.17
C ILE A 100 -21.11 26.86 -9.07
N ILE A 101 -20.25 26.24 -9.87
CA ILE A 101 -20.57 25.04 -10.64
C ILE A 101 -20.23 23.80 -9.80
N VAL A 102 -21.16 22.86 -9.77
CA VAL A 102 -21.06 21.61 -9.01
C VAL A 102 -21.34 20.45 -9.95
N LEU A 103 -20.42 19.49 -10.00
CA LEU A 103 -20.59 18.24 -10.69
C LEU A 103 -21.05 17.17 -9.67
N LEU A 104 -22.28 16.72 -9.80
CA LEU A 104 -22.87 15.67 -8.95
C LEU A 104 -22.85 14.32 -9.66
N SER A 105 -22.65 13.26 -8.90
CA SER A 105 -22.75 11.90 -9.41
C SER A 105 -24.20 11.56 -9.83
N PRO A 106 -24.40 10.57 -10.74
CA PRO A 106 -25.74 10.15 -11.16
C PRO A 106 -26.64 9.71 -10.00
N ASN A 107 -26.05 9.13 -8.96
CA ASN A 107 -26.79 8.70 -7.78
C ASN A 107 -27.29 9.87 -6.93
N THR A 108 -26.44 10.85 -6.69
CA THR A 108 -26.75 12.03 -5.88
C THR A 108 -27.71 12.98 -6.60
N SER A 109 -27.62 13.08 -7.92
CA SER A 109 -28.49 13.91 -8.76
C SER A 109 -29.78 13.21 -9.20
N GLU A 110 -30.03 11.96 -8.76
CA GLU A 110 -31.16 11.14 -9.22
C GLU A 110 -31.32 11.15 -10.74
N GLN A 111 -30.20 10.99 -11.46
CA GLN A 111 -30.09 11.02 -12.92
C GLN A 111 -30.47 12.36 -13.57
N GLY A 112 -30.21 13.47 -12.90
CA GLY A 112 -30.36 14.80 -13.48
C GLY A 112 -31.68 15.48 -13.17
N LEU A 113 -32.11 15.49 -11.90
CA LEU A 113 -33.26 16.29 -11.47
C LEU A 113 -33.04 17.77 -11.85
N PRO A 114 -34.07 18.49 -12.36
CA PRO A 114 -33.97 19.89 -12.74
C PRO A 114 -33.56 20.82 -11.60
N GLU A 115 -34.04 20.52 -10.40
CA GLU A 115 -33.75 21.30 -9.18
C GLU A 115 -33.54 20.38 -7.99
N ILE A 116 -32.54 20.69 -7.16
CA ILE A 116 -32.26 19.98 -5.90
C ILE A 116 -32.30 21.04 -4.79
N PRO A 117 -33.30 20.98 -3.88
CA PRO A 117 -33.46 22.01 -2.83
C PRO A 117 -32.27 22.06 -1.88
N GLN A 118 -31.75 20.92 -1.50
CA GLN A 118 -30.59 20.81 -0.60
C GLN A 118 -29.90 19.44 -0.77
N VAL A 119 -28.57 19.46 -0.80
CA VAL A 119 -27.75 18.25 -0.86
C VAL A 119 -26.49 18.42 -0.03
N SER A 120 -26.11 17.38 0.71
CA SER A 120 -24.81 17.34 1.38
C SER A 120 -23.90 16.39 0.61
N VAL A 121 -22.79 16.91 0.14
CA VAL A 121 -21.85 16.17 -0.72
C VAL A 121 -20.43 16.27 -0.19
N ARG A 122 -19.66 15.23 -0.45
CA ARG A 122 -18.21 15.27 -0.38
C ARG A 122 -17.68 15.49 -1.79
N ALA A 123 -16.90 16.50 -1.98
CA ALA A 123 -16.43 16.89 -3.30
C ALA A 123 -14.96 17.28 -3.28
N LYS A 124 -14.32 17.18 -4.44
CA LYS A 124 -12.99 17.73 -4.67
C LYS A 124 -13.13 19.08 -5.35
N ILE A 125 -12.39 20.08 -4.86
CA ILE A 125 -12.27 21.36 -5.51
C ILE A 125 -11.28 21.21 -6.67
N LEU A 126 -11.73 21.49 -7.88
CA LEU A 126 -10.90 21.49 -9.09
C LEU A 126 -10.76 22.92 -9.60
N HIS A 127 -9.57 23.29 -10.03
CA HIS A 127 -9.40 24.50 -10.83
C HIS A 127 -9.92 24.25 -12.24
N GLY A 128 -10.64 25.21 -12.81
CA GLY A 128 -11.19 25.11 -14.15
C GLY A 128 -10.13 24.72 -15.19
N SER A 129 -10.49 23.76 -16.04
CA SER A 129 -9.69 23.31 -17.17
C SER A 129 -10.25 23.91 -18.47
N GLU A 130 -9.56 23.72 -19.59
CA GLU A 130 -10.07 24.11 -20.92
C GLU A 130 -11.48 23.59 -21.19
N ASN A 131 -11.79 22.36 -20.78
CA ASN A 131 -13.13 21.76 -20.91
C ASN A 131 -14.19 22.50 -20.05
N PHE A 132 -13.77 23.06 -18.92
CA PHE A 132 -14.65 23.86 -18.08
C PHE A 132 -14.93 25.26 -18.70
N ASP A 133 -13.92 25.87 -19.29
CA ASP A 133 -14.07 27.11 -20.00
C ASP A 133 -14.99 26.92 -21.22
N GLU A 134 -14.89 25.81 -21.93
CA GLU A 134 -15.79 25.45 -23.02
C GLU A 134 -17.24 25.28 -22.52
N LEU A 135 -17.44 24.62 -21.38
CA LEU A 135 -18.74 24.51 -20.71
C LEU A 135 -19.33 25.91 -20.41
N LEU A 136 -18.51 26.82 -19.84
CA LEU A 136 -18.96 28.18 -19.54
C LEU A 136 -19.32 28.97 -20.80
N ASN A 137 -18.58 28.82 -21.89
CA ASN A 137 -18.86 29.46 -23.17
C ASN A 137 -20.17 28.96 -23.79
N HIS A 138 -20.44 27.67 -23.70
CA HIS A 138 -21.72 27.11 -24.11
C HIS A 138 -22.88 27.61 -23.26
N LEU A 139 -22.71 27.69 -21.95
CA LEU A 139 -23.69 28.26 -21.03
C LEU A 139 -23.94 29.76 -21.31
N ALA A 140 -22.89 30.51 -21.64
CA ALA A 140 -23.02 31.90 -22.02
C ALA A 140 -23.87 32.07 -23.28
N SER A 141 -23.64 31.22 -24.29
CA SER A 141 -24.42 31.20 -25.53
C SER A 141 -25.89 30.91 -25.27
N ASP A 142 -26.18 29.87 -24.45
CA ASP A 142 -27.56 29.49 -24.15
C ASP A 142 -28.32 30.54 -23.35
N LEU A 143 -27.63 31.28 -22.50
CA LEU A 143 -28.18 32.35 -21.68
C LEU A 143 -28.18 33.73 -22.40
N ASN A 144 -27.67 33.82 -23.63
CA ASN A 144 -27.42 35.05 -24.36
C ASN A 144 -26.54 36.05 -23.57
N TRP A 145 -25.56 35.56 -22.85
CA TRP A 145 -24.56 36.32 -22.12
C TRP A 145 -23.29 36.50 -22.96
N THR A 146 -22.49 37.50 -22.62
CA THR A 146 -21.15 37.59 -23.17
C THR A 146 -20.21 36.61 -22.43
N GLU A 147 -19.24 36.04 -23.13
CA GLU A 147 -18.21 35.14 -22.53
C GLU A 147 -17.55 35.80 -21.32
N ASN A 148 -17.13 37.06 -21.44
CA ASN A 148 -16.55 37.79 -20.31
C ASN A 148 -17.56 38.01 -19.15
N GLY A 149 -18.83 38.10 -19.45
CA GLY A 149 -19.89 38.28 -18.46
C GLY A 149 -20.06 37.06 -17.56
N ILE A 150 -20.01 35.85 -18.13
CA ILE A 150 -20.14 34.62 -17.38
C ILE A 150 -18.89 34.33 -16.56
N HIS A 151 -17.69 34.50 -17.14
CA HIS A 151 -16.42 34.31 -16.44
C HIS A 151 -16.21 35.23 -15.24
N ASN A 152 -16.84 36.44 -15.26
CA ASN A 152 -16.78 37.37 -14.13
C ASN A 152 -17.76 37.03 -12.99
N LYS A 153 -18.75 36.16 -13.24
CA LYS A 153 -19.81 35.84 -12.28
C LYS A 153 -19.71 34.43 -11.74
N VAL A 154 -19.09 33.53 -12.47
CA VAL A 154 -18.92 32.13 -12.11
C VAL A 154 -17.53 31.89 -11.54
N SER A 155 -17.46 31.16 -10.49
CA SER A 155 -16.18 30.72 -9.89
C SER A 155 -15.31 29.96 -10.89
N GLN A 156 -14.02 30.24 -10.88
CA GLN A 156 -13.03 29.45 -11.64
C GLN A 156 -12.80 28.06 -11.04
N TYR A 157 -13.41 27.77 -9.91
CA TYR A 157 -13.30 26.50 -9.21
C TYR A 157 -14.62 25.75 -9.29
N VAL A 158 -14.50 24.43 -9.48
CA VAL A 158 -15.62 23.50 -9.61
C VAL A 158 -15.59 22.52 -8.45
N LEU A 159 -16.75 22.22 -7.89
CA LEU A 159 -16.92 21.15 -6.93
C LEU A 159 -17.26 19.85 -7.67
N SER A 160 -16.41 18.84 -7.59
CA SER A 160 -16.63 17.56 -8.25
C SER A 160 -16.78 16.43 -7.24
N GLU A 161 -17.96 15.84 -7.17
CA GLU A 161 -18.24 14.62 -6.42
C GLU A 161 -17.64 13.38 -7.09
N PRO A 162 -17.74 13.17 -8.43
CA PRO A 162 -17.11 12.04 -9.08
C PRO A 162 -15.59 11.96 -8.87
N ASP A 163 -14.89 13.11 -8.90
CA ASP A 163 -13.45 13.14 -8.71
C ASP A 163 -13.04 12.90 -7.24
N TYR A 164 -13.92 13.19 -6.29
CA TYR A 164 -13.74 12.79 -4.90
C TYR A 164 -13.84 11.27 -4.76
N ASN A 165 -14.85 10.65 -5.39
CA ASN A 165 -15.15 9.22 -5.32
C ASN A 165 -14.40 8.38 -6.36
N LEU A 166 -13.30 8.90 -6.93
CA LEU A 166 -12.56 8.21 -7.98
C LEU A 166 -12.12 6.82 -7.52
N LEU A 167 -12.42 5.80 -8.34
CA LEU A 167 -12.08 4.40 -8.05
C LEU A 167 -10.59 4.21 -7.75
N GLY A 168 -9.74 5.04 -8.36
CA GLY A 168 -8.30 5.06 -8.12
C GLY A 168 -7.92 5.38 -6.68
N ASN A 169 -8.64 6.29 -6.03
CA ASN A 169 -8.39 6.62 -4.62
C ASN A 169 -8.72 5.43 -3.71
N THR A 170 -9.85 4.76 -3.95
CA THR A 170 -10.25 3.58 -3.19
C THR A 170 -9.24 2.44 -3.36
N LEU A 171 -8.79 2.17 -4.58
CA LEU A 171 -7.79 1.15 -4.86
C LEU A 171 -6.46 1.46 -4.17
N LEU A 172 -6.04 2.72 -4.20
CA LEU A 172 -4.82 3.17 -3.51
C LEU A 172 -4.87 2.87 -2.01
N TYR A 173 -6.00 3.18 -1.34
CA TYR A 173 -6.16 2.87 0.09
C TYR A 173 -6.16 1.36 0.35
N VAL A 174 -6.86 0.57 -0.47
CA VAL A 174 -6.86 -0.89 -0.31
C VAL A 174 -5.44 -1.45 -0.39
N VAL A 175 -4.67 -1.04 -1.40
CA VAL A 175 -3.28 -1.47 -1.55
C VAL A 175 -2.42 -0.99 -0.39
N PHE A 176 -2.56 0.27 0.01
CA PHE A 176 -1.81 0.87 1.12
C PHE A 176 -2.03 0.13 2.44
N PHE A 177 -3.29 -0.08 2.83
CA PHE A 177 -3.62 -0.77 4.07
C PHE A 177 -3.32 -2.28 4.02
N ALA A 178 -3.52 -2.93 2.87
CA ALA A 178 -3.19 -4.34 2.72
C ALA A 178 -1.68 -4.59 2.87
N THR A 179 -0.86 -3.78 2.20
CA THR A 179 0.61 -3.93 2.27
C THR A 179 1.17 -3.50 3.63
N GLY A 180 0.61 -2.44 4.23
CA GLY A 180 0.94 -2.02 5.60
C GLY A 180 0.57 -3.09 6.64
N GLY A 181 -0.63 -3.66 6.52
CA GLY A 181 -1.08 -4.76 7.36
C GLY A 181 -0.21 -6.00 7.23
N TYR A 182 0.17 -6.36 6.01
CA TYR A 182 1.13 -7.45 5.78
C TYR A 182 2.48 -7.20 6.45
N ALA A 183 3.02 -5.99 6.34
CA ALA A 183 4.29 -5.63 6.99
C ALA A 183 4.20 -5.73 8.53
N LEU A 184 3.07 -5.31 9.13
CA LEU A 184 2.82 -5.45 10.56
C LEU A 184 2.77 -6.93 10.99
N ILE A 185 2.09 -7.77 10.22
CA ILE A 185 2.03 -9.21 10.46
C ILE A 185 3.45 -9.82 10.41
N CYS A 186 4.26 -9.46 9.41
CA CYS A 186 5.65 -9.91 9.33
C CYS A 186 6.46 -9.50 10.57
N ILE A 187 6.31 -8.27 11.06
CA ILE A 187 6.98 -7.80 12.28
C ILE A 187 6.60 -8.67 13.47
N VAL A 188 5.30 -8.93 13.65
CA VAL A 188 4.81 -9.77 14.75
C VAL A 188 5.42 -11.17 14.70
N PHE A 189 5.41 -11.82 13.53
CA PHE A 189 6.02 -13.14 13.37
C PHE A 189 7.53 -13.11 13.61
N PHE A 190 8.25 -12.14 13.09
CA PHE A 190 9.70 -12.06 13.31
C PHE A 190 10.04 -11.82 14.79
N ILE A 191 9.27 -11.00 15.50
CA ILE A 191 9.41 -10.83 16.95
C ILE A 191 9.14 -12.15 17.67
N LEU A 192 8.09 -12.89 17.30
CA LEU A 192 7.79 -14.20 17.88
C LEU A 192 8.94 -15.19 17.66
N TYR A 193 9.54 -15.23 16.48
CA TYR A 193 10.68 -16.12 16.20
C TYR A 193 11.96 -15.69 16.91
N ILE A 194 12.14 -14.41 17.20
CA ILE A 194 13.25 -13.92 18.01
C ILE A 194 13.06 -14.32 19.49
N CYS A 195 11.82 -14.19 20.01
CA CYS A 195 11.52 -14.55 21.40
C CYS A 195 11.46 -16.06 21.60
N PHE A 196 10.89 -16.78 20.63
CA PHE A 196 10.64 -18.22 20.66
C PHE A 196 11.18 -18.89 19.39
N PRO A 197 12.50 -19.12 19.28
CA PRO A 197 13.13 -19.69 18.07
C PRO A 197 12.54 -21.04 17.65
N ILE A 198 12.01 -21.80 18.58
CA ILE A 198 11.35 -23.09 18.31
C ILE A 198 10.13 -22.96 17.40
N LEU A 199 9.51 -21.79 17.35
CA LEU A 199 8.38 -21.49 16.46
C LEU A 199 8.81 -21.11 15.05
N SER A 200 10.12 -20.92 14.80
CA SER A 200 10.63 -20.58 13.47
C SER A 200 10.38 -21.72 12.48
N PRO A 201 10.19 -21.44 11.19
CA PRO A 201 10.00 -22.46 10.16
C PRO A 201 11.06 -23.55 10.22
N ALA A 202 12.34 -23.20 10.34
CA ALA A 202 13.43 -24.17 10.42
C ALA A 202 13.30 -25.16 11.59
N CYS A 203 12.76 -24.72 12.73
CA CYS A 203 12.50 -25.61 13.88
C CYS A 203 11.17 -26.35 13.74
N GLN A 204 10.18 -25.76 13.05
CA GLN A 204 8.90 -26.43 12.80
C GLN A 204 9.06 -27.58 11.79
N ASP A 205 9.97 -27.46 10.83
CA ASP A 205 10.28 -28.52 9.87
C ASP A 205 10.83 -29.77 10.58
N LEU A 206 11.51 -29.61 11.73
CA LEU A 206 11.93 -30.74 12.57
C LEU A 206 10.75 -31.57 13.11
N ALA A 207 9.54 -30.98 13.18
CA ALA A 207 8.36 -31.71 13.62
C ALA A 207 7.97 -32.86 12.68
N LEU A 208 8.45 -32.85 11.44
CA LEU A 208 8.27 -33.92 10.47
C LEU A 208 9.05 -35.18 10.90
N PHE A 209 10.15 -35.00 11.61
CA PHE A 209 11.07 -36.08 12.01
C PHE A 209 10.93 -36.50 13.48
N GLY A 210 10.18 -35.75 14.29
CA GLY A 210 9.98 -36.07 15.70
C GLY A 210 9.65 -34.85 16.56
N ASN A 211 10.05 -34.91 17.84
CA ASN A 211 9.83 -33.76 18.74
C ASN A 211 10.84 -32.66 18.46
N PRO A 212 10.42 -31.50 17.91
CA PRO A 212 11.32 -30.46 17.43
C PRO A 212 12.22 -29.89 18.54
N LYS A 213 11.71 -29.81 19.78
CA LYS A 213 12.51 -29.35 20.92
C LYS A 213 13.67 -30.29 21.24
N LYS A 214 13.39 -31.59 21.29
CA LYS A 214 14.44 -32.59 21.58
C LYS A 214 15.47 -32.65 20.46
N LEU A 215 15.01 -32.63 19.20
CA LEU A 215 15.90 -32.66 18.03
C LEU A 215 16.77 -31.40 17.95
N LEU A 216 16.22 -30.25 18.29
CA LEU A 216 17.00 -29.02 18.35
C LEU A 216 18.03 -29.03 19.47
N GLU A 217 17.66 -29.50 20.69
CA GLU A 217 18.59 -29.66 21.81
C GLU A 217 19.73 -30.64 21.44
N GLN A 218 19.41 -31.79 20.82
CA GLN A 218 20.41 -32.73 20.36
C GLN A 218 21.34 -32.15 19.29
N ALA A 219 20.79 -31.41 18.29
CA ALA A 219 21.59 -30.77 17.25
C ALA A 219 22.54 -29.70 17.83
N GLU A 220 22.09 -28.93 18.84
CA GLU A 220 22.91 -27.94 19.55
C GLU A 220 24.03 -28.61 20.32
N ASP A 221 23.76 -29.71 21.06
CA ASP A 221 24.74 -30.46 21.85
C ASP A 221 25.79 -31.11 20.94
N GLU A 222 25.41 -31.69 19.82
CA GLU A 222 26.34 -32.27 18.85
C GLU A 222 27.21 -31.20 18.21
N LEU A 223 26.62 -30.05 17.84
CA LEU A 223 27.36 -28.92 17.25
C LEU A 223 28.37 -28.32 18.25
N ALA A 224 28.02 -28.29 19.54
CA ALA A 224 28.90 -27.80 20.60
C ALA A 224 30.09 -28.71 20.87
N THR A 225 29.89 -30.03 20.74
CA THR A 225 30.89 -31.05 21.11
C THR A 225 31.85 -31.40 19.97
N LEU A 226 31.35 -31.62 18.76
CA LEU A 226 32.13 -32.08 17.61
C LEU A 226 31.59 -31.56 16.28
N PRO A 227 31.79 -30.31 15.94
CA PRO A 227 31.45 -29.84 14.61
C PRO A 227 32.38 -30.53 13.59
N GLN A 228 31.85 -31.49 12.88
CA GLN A 228 32.56 -32.10 11.75
C GLN A 228 32.27 -31.23 10.54
N LEU A 229 33.25 -30.57 10.12
CA LEU A 229 33.35 -29.86 8.91
C LEU A 229 32.31 -29.01 8.39
N ALA A 230 32.84 -27.85 8.01
CA ALA A 230 31.98 -26.99 7.37
C ALA A 230 32.59 -26.13 6.34
N THR A 231 31.75 -25.58 5.59
CA THR A 231 31.91 -24.23 5.04
C THR A 231 31.45 -23.24 6.10
N GLU A 232 31.64 -21.95 5.88
CA GLU A 232 31.30 -20.89 6.86
C GLU A 232 29.87 -20.98 7.39
N ASP A 233 28.94 -21.59 6.63
CA ASP A 233 27.49 -21.60 6.88
C ASP A 233 26.87 -23.01 7.00
N MET A 234 27.64 -24.08 6.79
CA MET A 234 27.13 -25.47 6.80
C MET A 234 27.94 -26.33 7.74
N PHE A 235 27.26 -27.11 8.58
CA PHE A 235 27.84 -28.03 9.54
C PHE A 235 27.23 -29.39 9.36
N ILE A 236 28.07 -30.42 9.53
CA ILE A 236 27.68 -31.82 9.58
C ILE A 236 28.08 -32.32 10.96
N THR A 237 27.11 -32.80 11.70
CA THR A 237 27.34 -33.48 13.00
C THR A 237 27.16 -34.98 12.81
N GLU A 238 27.12 -35.72 13.89
CA GLU A 238 26.92 -37.19 13.81
C GLU A 238 25.54 -37.56 13.23
N HIS A 239 24.49 -36.79 13.60
CA HIS A 239 23.11 -37.10 13.21
C HIS A 239 22.44 -35.98 12.41
N PHE A 240 23.04 -34.80 12.26
CA PHE A 240 22.38 -33.65 11.62
C PHE A 240 23.22 -32.98 10.54
N PHE A 241 22.55 -32.58 9.48
CA PHE A 241 23.00 -31.54 8.56
C PHE A 241 22.38 -30.20 8.99
N ILE A 242 23.23 -29.17 9.20
CA ILE A 242 22.81 -27.87 9.73
C ILE A 242 23.31 -26.79 8.79
N GLU A 243 22.41 -25.97 8.31
CA GLU A 243 22.72 -24.75 7.54
C GLU A 243 22.31 -23.51 8.34
N THR A 244 23.19 -22.53 8.41
CA THR A 244 22.97 -21.26 9.15
C THR A 244 23.31 -20.05 8.28
N SER A 245 22.90 -20.11 7.02
CA SER A 245 23.23 -19.09 6.04
C SER A 245 22.42 -17.79 6.24
N VAL A 246 22.88 -16.72 5.60
CA VAL A 246 22.13 -15.44 5.54
C VAL A 246 20.79 -15.54 4.81
N TYR A 247 20.58 -16.59 4.05
CA TYR A 247 19.35 -16.85 3.29
C TYR A 247 18.32 -17.65 4.09
N GLY A 248 18.74 -18.45 5.04
CA GLY A 248 17.88 -19.27 5.88
C GLY A 248 18.66 -20.14 6.83
N ASN A 249 17.92 -20.83 7.67
CA ASN A 249 18.44 -21.87 8.55
C ASN A 249 17.72 -23.19 8.19
N ALA A 250 18.46 -24.28 8.13
CA ALA A 250 17.91 -25.62 7.97
C ALA A 250 18.58 -26.59 8.95
N ILE A 251 17.81 -27.51 9.49
CA ILE A 251 18.28 -28.57 10.40
C ILE A 251 17.61 -29.85 9.92
N VAL A 252 18.40 -30.79 9.42
CA VAL A 252 17.88 -32.01 8.81
C VAL A 252 18.61 -33.22 9.42
N PRO A 253 17.89 -34.22 9.97
CA PRO A 253 18.52 -35.49 10.39
C PRO A 253 19.14 -36.18 9.18
N ILE A 254 20.39 -36.65 9.31
CA ILE A 254 21.13 -37.28 8.20
C ILE A 254 20.45 -38.56 7.73
N ASP A 255 19.89 -39.35 8.66
CA ASP A 255 19.22 -40.64 8.37
C ASP A 255 17.93 -40.43 7.52
N GLU A 256 17.36 -39.24 7.52
CA GLU A 256 16.15 -38.88 6.75
C GLU A 256 16.47 -38.31 5.38
N ILE A 257 17.76 -38.08 5.06
CA ILE A 257 18.15 -37.50 3.76
C ILE A 257 18.07 -38.58 2.69
N ILE A 258 17.13 -38.42 1.77
CA ILE A 258 16.89 -39.35 0.66
C ILE A 258 17.78 -39.02 -0.53
N TRP A 259 17.97 -37.75 -0.83
CA TRP A 259 18.69 -37.33 -2.03
C TRP A 259 19.39 -35.97 -1.84
N ILE A 260 20.61 -35.87 -2.38
CA ILE A 260 21.38 -34.62 -2.43
C ILE A 260 21.84 -34.41 -3.87
N TYR A 261 21.55 -33.26 -4.44
CA TYR A 261 22.08 -32.85 -5.75
C TYR A 261 22.48 -31.40 -5.81
N LYS A 262 23.49 -31.13 -6.63
CA LYS A 262 23.97 -29.78 -6.88
C LYS A 262 23.27 -29.19 -8.09
N TYR A 263 22.66 -28.04 -7.91
CA TYR A 263 22.08 -27.26 -8.99
C TYR A 263 22.96 -26.04 -9.28
N SER A 264 23.20 -25.75 -10.57
CA SER A 264 24.01 -24.61 -11.00
C SER A 264 23.17 -23.71 -11.87
N THR A 265 22.97 -22.46 -11.44
CA THR A 265 22.24 -21.47 -12.22
C THR A 265 23.19 -20.45 -12.81
N LEU A 266 23.11 -20.31 -14.14
CA LEU A 266 23.87 -19.31 -14.90
C LEU A 266 23.02 -18.04 -15.01
N HIS A 267 23.47 -16.97 -14.36
CA HIS A 267 22.81 -15.68 -14.45
C HIS A 267 23.25 -14.93 -15.68
N LYS A 268 22.27 -14.56 -16.52
CA LYS A 268 22.46 -13.75 -17.72
C LYS A 268 21.71 -12.44 -17.59
N PHE A 269 22.35 -11.37 -18.00
CA PHE A 269 21.68 -10.09 -18.20
C PHE A 269 21.90 -9.66 -19.65
N PHE A 270 20.85 -9.63 -20.44
CA PHE A 270 20.90 -9.51 -21.90
C PHE A 270 21.80 -10.59 -22.51
N TRP A 271 22.93 -10.18 -23.11
CA TRP A 271 23.90 -11.06 -23.81
C TRP A 271 25.10 -11.44 -22.93
N TYR A 272 25.25 -10.84 -21.74
CA TYR A 272 26.39 -11.07 -20.86
C TYR A 272 26.09 -12.09 -19.77
N HIS A 273 27.01 -13.04 -19.58
CA HIS A 273 27.04 -13.96 -18.45
C HIS A 273 27.87 -13.30 -17.37
N PHE A 274 27.31 -13.06 -16.20
CA PHE A 274 28.04 -12.34 -15.15
C PHE A 274 28.25 -13.13 -13.87
N SER A 275 27.48 -14.19 -13.62
CA SER A 275 27.72 -15.03 -12.45
C SER A 275 27.13 -16.43 -12.61
N ILE A 276 27.70 -17.38 -11.88
CA ILE A 276 27.14 -18.71 -11.68
C ILE A 276 26.88 -18.86 -10.18
N SER A 277 25.65 -19.14 -9.81
CA SER A 277 25.31 -19.54 -8.45
C SER A 277 25.19 -21.06 -8.36
N TYR A 278 25.60 -21.60 -7.23
CA TYR A 278 25.47 -23.02 -6.92
C TYR A 278 24.51 -23.18 -5.76
N THR A 279 23.56 -24.07 -5.91
CA THR A 279 22.60 -24.39 -4.84
C THR A 279 22.66 -25.89 -4.58
N LEU A 280 22.76 -26.26 -3.33
CA LEU A 280 22.65 -27.65 -2.90
C LEU A 280 21.20 -27.92 -2.54
N HIS A 281 20.58 -28.88 -3.19
CA HIS A 281 19.24 -29.32 -2.84
C HIS A 281 19.33 -30.61 -2.03
N ILE A 282 18.71 -30.60 -0.87
CA ILE A 282 18.62 -31.75 0.02
C ILE A 282 17.14 -32.06 0.15
N SER A 283 16.78 -33.34 -0.13
CA SER A 283 15.42 -33.83 0.06
C SER A 283 15.46 -34.85 1.19
N ALA A 284 14.63 -34.65 2.19
CA ALA A 284 14.44 -35.51 3.34
C ALA A 284 12.96 -35.83 3.51
#